data_18d32233a56fa39cf52f8ae880874172
#
_entry.id   18d32233a56fa39cf52f8ae880874172
#
_cell.length_a   1.000
_cell.length_b   1.000
_cell.length_c   1.000
_cell.angle_alpha   90.00
_cell.angle_beta   90.00
_cell.angle_gamma   90.00
#
_symmetry.space_group_name_H-M   'P 1'
#
loop_
_entity.id
_entity.type
_entity.pdbx_description
1 polymer ?
#
loop_
_entity_poly.entity_id
_entity_poly.type
_entity_poly.pdbx_seq_one_letter_code
_entity_poly.pdbx_strand_id
1 'polypeptide(L)'
;MTRLMITIEDLYSIYLAHPVVSTDTRQLPEGCIFFALRGAHFDGNQYARAALEAGAAYAIIDDPTAQIDERTILVEDSLKALQLLACHHRQQLGIPVIAITGTNGKTTTKELTAAVLSTTYRLLYTEGNLNNHIGVPLTLLRLTPEHQLALIEMGASKPGDIDELCAIAEPNYGLITNIGRAHLEGFGSIKGVRRTKGELYDSLRARKGIVFFRAEDKTLEEMSEGIDRIDYGTDPEARIVGQATPSTGDQLFLHFSWACPTLGIEQRAVQTHLVGDYNLANALAAITIGLYFDVAPERIDEALTCYTPSNSRSQLITSARGNQIIADAYNANPSSMHTALDNFLHIEPLDRPRTVILGDMNELGESSHEAHQELYTRLKAHTASPLTIYLCGPHWVEELGASDHVLPSVEELIARIEATPITDSLILVKGSNGIHLGRLLPSL
;
A
#
# COMPACT_ATOMS: atom_id res chain seq x y z
N MET A 1 6.89 41.39 -23.03
CA MET A 1 5.50 40.91 -23.07
C MET A 1 5.41 39.85 -21.98
N THR A 2 4.76 40.14 -20.87
CA THR A 2 4.50 39.20 -19.79
C THR A 2 3.53 38.14 -20.36
N ARG A 3 4.02 36.94 -20.61
CA ARG A 3 3.22 35.83 -21.11
C ARG A 3 2.26 35.45 -19.98
N LEU A 4 0.96 35.58 -20.20
CA LEU A 4 -0.07 35.07 -19.30
C LEU A 4 0.19 33.57 -19.16
N MET A 5 0.51 33.11 -17.94
CA MET A 5 0.52 31.69 -17.62
C MET A 5 -0.91 31.16 -17.80
N ILE A 6 -1.05 29.94 -18.32
CA ILE A 6 -2.36 29.29 -18.48
C ILE A 6 -3.08 29.23 -17.12
N THR A 7 -4.39 29.49 -17.10
CA THR A 7 -5.21 29.31 -15.90
C THR A 7 -5.53 27.83 -15.70
N ILE A 8 -5.97 27.47 -14.49
CA ILE A 8 -6.37 26.08 -14.23
C ILE A 8 -7.64 25.71 -15.03
N GLU A 9 -8.54 26.65 -15.25
CA GLU A 9 -9.76 26.48 -16.05
C GLU A 9 -9.43 26.22 -17.53
N ASP A 10 -8.44 26.93 -18.08
CA ASP A 10 -7.98 26.70 -19.46
C ASP A 10 -7.29 25.33 -19.59
N LEU A 11 -6.42 24.96 -18.64
CA LEU A 11 -5.79 23.64 -18.60
C LEU A 11 -6.83 22.53 -18.43
N TYR A 12 -7.85 22.76 -17.61
CA TYR A 12 -8.96 21.81 -17.43
C TYR A 12 -9.79 21.65 -18.70
N SER A 13 -10.00 22.72 -19.46
CA SER A 13 -10.68 22.66 -20.76
C SER A 13 -9.91 21.80 -21.76
N ILE A 14 -8.58 21.89 -21.77
CA ILE A 14 -7.71 21.04 -22.59
C ILE A 14 -7.81 19.58 -22.11
N TYR A 15 -7.77 19.36 -20.79
CA TYR A 15 -7.92 18.02 -20.21
C TYR A 15 -9.28 17.37 -20.56
N LEU A 16 -10.37 18.12 -20.57
CA LEU A 16 -11.68 17.58 -20.94
C LEU A 16 -11.74 17.14 -22.41
N ALA A 17 -10.97 17.78 -23.30
CA ALA A 17 -10.83 17.39 -24.70
C ALA A 17 -9.85 16.19 -24.88
N HIS A 18 -8.91 16.01 -23.97
CA HIS A 18 -7.84 15.01 -23.98
C HIS A 18 -7.71 14.34 -22.60
N PRO A 19 -8.69 13.52 -22.15
CA PRO A 19 -8.80 13.09 -20.76
C PRO A 19 -7.84 11.96 -20.35
N VAL A 20 -6.70 11.87 -21.04
CA VAL A 20 -5.64 10.91 -20.71
C VAL A 20 -4.36 11.70 -20.41
N VAL A 21 -3.75 11.42 -19.27
CA VAL A 21 -2.53 12.08 -18.81
C VAL A 21 -1.42 11.03 -18.68
N SER A 22 -0.22 11.39 -19.11
CA SER A 22 0.99 10.57 -18.94
C SER A 22 2.17 11.39 -18.45
N THR A 23 3.02 10.77 -17.66
CA THR A 23 4.33 11.29 -17.22
C THR A 23 5.48 10.43 -17.73
N ASP A 24 5.18 9.38 -18.53
CA ASP A 24 6.16 8.42 -19.04
C ASP A 24 6.09 8.33 -20.57
N THR A 25 7.18 8.69 -21.23
CA THR A 25 7.28 8.68 -22.71
C THR A 25 7.53 7.29 -23.30
N ARG A 26 7.86 6.30 -22.49
CA ARG A 26 8.12 4.90 -22.96
C ARG A 26 6.82 4.16 -23.29
N GLN A 27 5.70 4.57 -22.70
CA GLN A 27 4.37 4.03 -22.92
C GLN A 27 3.36 5.17 -23.00
N LEU A 28 3.44 5.95 -24.08
CA LEU A 28 2.65 7.17 -24.24
C LEU A 28 1.33 6.83 -24.98
N PRO A 29 0.18 7.02 -24.33
CA PRO A 29 -1.12 6.87 -25.01
C PRO A 29 -1.28 7.94 -26.09
N GLU A 30 -1.82 7.57 -27.26
CA GLU A 30 -2.12 8.52 -28.34
C GLU A 30 -3.15 9.57 -27.87
N GLY A 31 -2.93 10.82 -28.21
CA GLY A 31 -3.81 11.94 -27.86
C GLY A 31 -3.75 12.37 -26.38
N CYS A 32 -2.83 11.84 -25.59
CA CYS A 32 -2.69 12.19 -24.16
C CYS A 32 -2.09 13.59 -23.98
N ILE A 33 -2.21 14.09 -22.75
CA ILE A 33 -1.43 15.26 -22.25
C ILE A 33 -0.20 14.71 -21.52
N PHE A 34 0.98 15.01 -22.01
CA PHE A 34 2.24 14.66 -21.37
C PHE A 34 2.65 15.74 -20.37
N PHE A 35 2.90 15.38 -19.11
CA PHE A 35 3.46 16.25 -18.08
C PHE A 35 4.96 16.00 -17.95
N ALA A 36 5.77 16.98 -18.28
CA ALA A 36 7.22 16.94 -18.23
C ALA A 36 7.73 17.16 -16.79
N LEU A 37 7.69 16.10 -15.97
CA LEU A 37 8.11 16.19 -14.58
C LEU A 37 9.63 16.18 -14.45
N ARG A 38 10.16 16.81 -13.39
CA ARG A 38 11.57 16.77 -13.00
C ARG A 38 11.76 15.78 -11.84
N GLY A 39 12.80 14.98 -11.92
CA GLY A 39 13.26 14.10 -10.86
C GLY A 39 14.70 14.41 -10.47
N ALA A 40 15.22 13.73 -9.44
CA ALA A 40 16.59 13.96 -8.95
C ALA A 40 17.68 13.70 -10.02
N HIS A 41 17.40 12.81 -10.98
CA HIS A 41 18.34 12.35 -11.99
C HIS A 41 17.85 12.46 -13.43
N PHE A 42 16.68 13.09 -13.65
CA PHE A 42 16.13 13.29 -14.99
C PHE A 42 15.32 14.59 -15.06
N ASP A 43 15.21 15.13 -16.28
CA ASP A 43 14.38 16.29 -16.60
C ASP A 43 13.42 15.92 -17.73
N GLY A 44 12.12 15.85 -17.43
CA GLY A 44 11.05 15.51 -18.36
C GLY A 44 10.92 16.50 -19.51
N ASN A 45 11.35 17.77 -19.33
CA ASN A 45 11.30 18.79 -20.37
C ASN A 45 12.07 18.40 -21.63
N GLN A 46 13.17 17.65 -21.48
CA GLN A 46 13.98 17.15 -22.60
C GLN A 46 13.21 16.19 -23.52
N TYR A 47 12.12 15.60 -23.01
CA TYR A 47 11.30 14.61 -23.73
C TYR A 47 10.03 15.22 -24.34
N ALA A 48 9.75 16.53 -24.16
CA ALA A 48 8.54 17.17 -24.66
C ALA A 48 8.39 17.01 -26.19
N ARG A 49 9.48 17.18 -26.97
CA ARG A 49 9.48 16.96 -28.41
C ARG A 49 9.14 15.51 -28.77
N ALA A 50 9.83 14.56 -28.15
CA ALA A 50 9.62 13.15 -28.40
C ALA A 50 8.18 12.71 -28.03
N ALA A 51 7.61 13.27 -26.95
CA ALA A 51 6.22 13.01 -26.57
C ALA A 51 5.23 13.49 -27.64
N LEU A 52 5.40 14.73 -28.18
CA LEU A 52 4.55 15.25 -29.25
C LEU A 52 4.70 14.48 -30.57
N GLU A 53 5.91 14.04 -30.90
CA GLU A 53 6.19 13.20 -32.08
C GLU A 53 5.61 11.77 -31.93
N ALA A 54 5.53 11.26 -30.69
CA ALA A 54 4.94 9.97 -30.36
C ALA A 54 3.40 10.02 -30.24
N GLY A 55 2.75 11.18 -30.48
CA GLY A 55 1.29 11.29 -30.53
C GLY A 55 0.63 11.97 -29.34
N ALA A 56 1.37 12.55 -28.39
CA ALA A 56 0.77 13.39 -27.38
C ALA A 56 0.08 14.60 -28.01
N ALA A 57 -1.13 14.92 -27.56
CA ALA A 57 -1.84 16.11 -28.02
C ALA A 57 -1.18 17.40 -27.51
N TYR A 58 -0.77 17.39 -26.25
CA TYR A 58 -0.10 18.51 -25.58
C TYR A 58 1.04 18.02 -24.71
N ALA A 59 2.04 18.89 -24.48
CA ALA A 59 3.09 18.71 -23.50
C ALA A 59 3.11 19.90 -22.51
N ILE A 60 2.93 19.62 -21.23
CA ILE A 60 3.03 20.61 -20.15
C ILE A 60 4.48 20.64 -19.70
N ILE A 61 5.10 21.79 -19.81
CA ILE A 61 6.54 22.02 -19.57
C ILE A 61 6.74 23.14 -18.55
N ASP A 62 7.84 23.11 -17.80
CA ASP A 62 8.26 24.18 -16.89
C ASP A 62 9.65 24.77 -17.24
N ASP A 63 10.19 24.39 -18.40
CA ASP A 63 11.39 24.99 -18.98
C ASP A 63 11.04 25.75 -20.27
N PRO A 64 11.22 27.09 -20.31
CA PRO A 64 10.94 27.85 -21.51
C PRO A 64 11.75 27.43 -22.75
N THR A 65 12.92 26.79 -22.54
CA THR A 65 13.77 26.32 -23.65
C THR A 65 13.22 25.05 -24.32
N ALA A 66 12.32 24.31 -23.64
CA ALA A 66 11.64 23.16 -24.18
C ALA A 66 10.40 23.49 -25.02
N GLN A 67 10.07 24.80 -25.18
CA GLN A 67 8.93 25.21 -25.95
C GLN A 67 9.17 25.00 -27.45
N ILE A 68 8.18 24.38 -28.14
CA ILE A 68 8.29 23.97 -29.53
C ILE A 68 7.28 24.73 -30.42
N ASP A 69 6.00 24.55 -30.12
CA ASP A 69 4.85 25.11 -30.81
C ASP A 69 3.68 25.35 -29.83
N GLU A 70 2.48 25.62 -30.33
CA GLU A 70 1.28 25.86 -29.52
C GLU A 70 0.83 24.66 -28.67
N ARG A 71 1.32 23.46 -28.97
CA ARG A 71 1.03 22.25 -28.18
C ARG A 71 1.91 22.12 -26.94
N THR A 72 2.98 22.93 -26.85
CA THR A 72 3.77 23.01 -25.61
C THR A 72 3.26 24.14 -24.73
N ILE A 73 2.73 23.77 -23.57
CA ILE A 73 2.14 24.68 -22.60
C ILE A 73 3.14 24.90 -21.47
N LEU A 74 3.65 26.15 -21.39
CA LEU A 74 4.59 26.53 -20.34
C LEU A 74 3.83 26.88 -19.06
N VAL A 75 4.19 26.23 -17.96
CA VAL A 75 3.71 26.49 -16.60
C VAL A 75 4.89 26.86 -15.69
N GLU A 76 4.62 27.27 -14.45
CA GLU A 76 5.66 27.57 -13.48
C GLU A 76 6.34 26.29 -12.95
N ASP A 77 5.53 25.26 -12.69
CA ASP A 77 5.94 23.94 -12.17
C ASP A 77 4.97 22.87 -12.72
N SER A 78 5.49 21.93 -13.48
CA SER A 78 4.71 20.88 -14.14
C SER A 78 4.08 19.91 -13.13
N LEU A 79 4.74 19.64 -12.02
CA LEU A 79 4.18 18.78 -10.97
C LEU A 79 3.02 19.49 -10.26
N LYS A 80 3.20 20.76 -9.92
CA LYS A 80 2.14 21.56 -9.30
C LYS A 80 0.94 21.74 -10.21
N ALA A 81 1.17 21.91 -11.51
CA ALA A 81 0.10 21.97 -12.50
C ALA A 81 -0.70 20.65 -12.57
N LEU A 82 -0.01 19.50 -12.54
CA LEU A 82 -0.64 18.17 -12.47
C LEU A 82 -1.51 18.02 -11.21
N GLN A 83 -0.99 18.41 -10.05
CA GLN A 83 -1.69 18.35 -8.76
C GLN A 83 -2.93 19.25 -8.72
N LEU A 84 -2.80 20.50 -9.20
CA LEU A 84 -3.90 21.46 -9.28
C LEU A 84 -4.98 20.99 -10.25
N LEU A 85 -4.60 20.43 -11.40
CA LEU A 85 -5.53 19.87 -12.37
C LEU A 85 -6.32 18.72 -11.76
N ALA A 86 -5.66 17.81 -11.05
CA ALA A 86 -6.31 16.68 -10.38
C ALA A 86 -7.28 17.11 -9.27
N CYS A 87 -6.87 18.08 -8.45
CA CYS A 87 -7.72 18.65 -7.41
C CYS A 87 -8.94 19.35 -8.02
N HIS A 88 -8.74 20.17 -9.06
CA HIS A 88 -9.83 20.84 -9.76
C HIS A 88 -10.82 19.83 -10.38
N HIS A 89 -10.30 18.80 -11.07
CA HIS A 89 -11.14 17.74 -11.66
C HIS A 89 -11.97 17.02 -10.62
N ARG A 90 -11.35 16.62 -9.48
CA ARG A 90 -12.04 15.99 -8.35
C ARG A 90 -13.16 16.90 -7.80
N GLN A 91 -12.89 18.20 -7.67
CA GLN A 91 -13.87 19.20 -7.19
C GLN A 91 -15.04 19.35 -8.16
N GLN A 92 -14.79 19.40 -9.47
CA GLN A 92 -15.85 19.50 -10.49
C GLN A 92 -16.80 18.30 -10.47
N LEU A 93 -16.27 17.09 -10.21
CA LEU A 93 -17.09 15.88 -10.13
C LEU A 93 -17.80 15.71 -8.79
N GLY A 94 -17.28 16.26 -7.70
CA GLY A 94 -17.87 16.20 -6.36
C GLY A 94 -18.00 14.79 -5.77
N ILE A 95 -17.29 13.80 -6.32
CA ILE A 95 -17.34 12.39 -5.91
C ILE A 95 -16.72 12.23 -4.53
N PRO A 96 -17.36 11.52 -3.56
CA PRO A 96 -16.80 11.27 -2.25
C PRO A 96 -15.48 10.47 -2.31
N VAL A 97 -14.51 10.89 -1.51
CA VAL A 97 -13.16 10.29 -1.47
C VAL A 97 -12.91 9.67 -0.10
N ILE A 98 -12.51 8.41 -0.11
CA ILE A 98 -12.03 7.64 1.06
C ILE A 98 -10.52 7.59 0.96
N ALA A 99 -9.79 8.09 1.96
CA ALA A 99 -8.34 8.04 2.03
C ALA A 99 -7.87 6.94 2.99
N ILE A 100 -6.87 6.16 2.57
CA ILE A 100 -6.24 5.15 3.43
C ILE A 100 -4.74 5.45 3.53
N THR A 101 -4.24 5.60 4.76
CA THR A 101 -2.80 5.66 5.06
C THR A 101 -2.46 4.74 6.23
N GLY A 102 -1.22 4.74 6.67
CA GLY A 102 -0.72 3.96 7.80
C GLY A 102 0.68 3.39 7.53
N THR A 103 1.24 2.72 8.49
CA THR A 103 2.55 2.09 8.34
C THR A 103 2.44 0.80 7.54
N ASN A 104 1.66 -0.16 8.01
CA ASN A 104 1.47 -1.47 7.38
C ASN A 104 -0.01 -1.69 7.01
N GLY A 105 -0.27 -2.60 6.06
CA GLY A 105 -1.63 -3.01 5.71
C GLY A 105 -2.40 -2.05 4.78
N LYS A 106 -1.87 -0.89 4.40
CA LYS A 106 -2.55 0.08 3.51
C LYS A 106 -3.11 -0.56 2.25
N THR A 107 -2.24 -1.17 1.46
CA THR A 107 -2.64 -1.78 0.17
C THR A 107 -3.60 -2.94 0.37
N THR A 108 -3.35 -3.81 1.36
CA THR A 108 -4.27 -4.92 1.66
C THR A 108 -5.65 -4.39 2.06
N THR A 109 -5.71 -3.41 2.96
CA THR A 109 -6.97 -2.76 3.35
C THR A 109 -7.66 -2.10 2.16
N LYS A 110 -6.91 -1.38 1.31
CA LYS A 110 -7.42 -0.76 0.09
C LYS A 110 -8.00 -1.80 -0.86
N GLU A 111 -7.29 -2.89 -1.13
CA GLU A 111 -7.77 -3.95 -2.04
C GLU A 111 -9.03 -4.64 -1.50
N LEU A 112 -9.06 -4.99 -0.19
CA LEU A 112 -10.24 -5.58 0.44
C LEU A 112 -11.43 -4.60 0.41
N THR A 113 -11.20 -3.33 0.72
CA THR A 113 -12.23 -2.29 0.65
C THR A 113 -12.73 -2.09 -0.78
N ALA A 114 -11.81 -2.12 -1.75
CA ALA A 114 -12.17 -2.02 -3.16
C ALA A 114 -13.01 -3.22 -3.61
N ALA A 115 -12.65 -4.45 -3.22
CA ALA A 115 -13.42 -5.64 -3.50
C ALA A 115 -14.84 -5.54 -2.94
N VAL A 116 -14.99 -5.10 -1.68
CA VAL A 116 -16.28 -4.93 -1.02
C VAL A 116 -17.11 -3.84 -1.70
N LEU A 117 -16.59 -2.63 -1.87
CA LEU A 117 -17.33 -1.49 -2.43
C LEU A 117 -17.71 -1.71 -3.89
N SER A 118 -16.88 -2.37 -4.69
CA SER A 118 -17.14 -2.65 -6.10
C SER A 118 -18.31 -3.60 -6.33
N THR A 119 -18.78 -4.31 -5.31
CA THR A 119 -20.01 -5.12 -5.41
C THR A 119 -21.27 -4.27 -5.57
N THR A 120 -21.19 -2.99 -5.22
CA THR A 120 -22.36 -2.07 -5.18
C THR A 120 -22.12 -0.78 -5.95
N TYR A 121 -20.88 -0.28 -5.97
CA TYR A 121 -20.53 1.03 -6.52
C TYR A 121 -19.60 0.94 -7.73
N ARG A 122 -19.70 1.88 -8.65
CA ARG A 122 -18.65 2.16 -9.62
C ARG A 122 -17.53 2.91 -8.90
N LEU A 123 -16.50 2.17 -8.49
CA LEU A 123 -15.41 2.64 -7.65
C LEU A 123 -14.19 2.96 -8.48
N LEU A 124 -13.60 4.15 -8.32
CA LEU A 124 -12.20 4.39 -8.67
C LEU A 124 -11.34 4.08 -7.45
N TYR A 125 -10.22 3.39 -7.64
CA TYR A 125 -9.25 3.18 -6.56
C TYR A 125 -7.81 3.25 -7.05
N THR A 126 -6.89 3.50 -6.12
CA THR A 126 -5.45 3.53 -6.39
C THR A 126 -4.97 2.17 -6.89
N GLU A 127 -4.39 2.14 -8.07
CA GLU A 127 -3.76 0.95 -8.66
C GLU A 127 -2.27 0.89 -8.33
N GLY A 128 -1.76 -0.33 -8.13
CA GLY A 128 -0.35 -0.55 -7.86
C GLY A 128 0.14 0.24 -6.64
N ASN A 129 1.17 1.06 -6.87
CA ASN A 129 1.81 1.93 -5.86
C ASN A 129 1.65 3.43 -6.17
N LEU A 130 0.60 3.82 -6.91
CA LEU A 130 0.29 5.21 -7.26
C LEU A 130 -0.24 6.01 -6.05
N ASN A 131 0.50 6.01 -4.94
CA ASN A 131 0.09 6.52 -3.64
C ASN A 131 0.91 7.74 -3.16
N ASN A 132 1.71 8.34 -4.03
CA ASN A 132 2.55 9.51 -3.74
C ASN A 132 2.05 10.78 -4.46
N HIS A 133 2.80 11.88 -4.35
CA HIS A 133 2.50 13.21 -4.90
C HIS A 133 2.39 13.27 -6.45
N ILE A 134 2.73 12.19 -7.16
CA ILE A 134 2.51 12.00 -8.61
C ILE A 134 1.37 11.00 -8.83
N GLY A 135 1.37 9.89 -8.12
CA GLY A 135 0.41 8.80 -8.32
C GLY A 135 -1.01 9.15 -7.91
N VAL A 136 -1.20 9.91 -6.83
CA VAL A 136 -2.52 10.36 -6.39
C VAL A 136 -3.17 11.29 -7.42
N PRO A 137 -2.49 12.33 -7.96
CA PRO A 137 -3.03 13.11 -9.09
C PRO A 137 -3.41 12.27 -10.29
N LEU A 138 -2.51 11.36 -10.74
CA LEU A 138 -2.78 10.49 -11.88
C LEU A 138 -3.99 9.56 -11.63
N THR A 139 -4.18 9.09 -10.40
CA THR A 139 -5.35 8.31 -10.03
C THR A 139 -6.62 9.15 -10.11
N LEU A 140 -6.63 10.36 -9.53
CA LEU A 140 -7.80 11.25 -9.51
C LEU A 140 -8.20 11.72 -10.92
N LEU A 141 -7.23 11.93 -11.82
CA LEU A 141 -7.51 12.28 -13.23
C LEU A 141 -8.14 11.14 -14.03
N ARG A 142 -8.28 9.95 -13.47
CA ARG A 142 -9.06 8.84 -14.05
C ARG A 142 -10.53 8.84 -13.60
N LEU A 143 -10.93 9.75 -12.71
CA LEU A 143 -12.33 9.91 -12.34
C LEU A 143 -13.16 10.28 -13.57
N THR A 144 -14.37 9.75 -13.63
CA THR A 144 -15.39 10.09 -14.62
C THR A 144 -16.71 10.37 -13.90
N PRO A 145 -17.68 11.04 -14.52
CA PRO A 145 -19.02 11.26 -13.93
C PRO A 145 -19.76 9.95 -13.57
N GLU A 146 -19.31 8.82 -14.07
CA GLU A 146 -19.89 7.52 -13.79
C GLU A 146 -19.44 6.92 -12.46
N HIS A 147 -18.30 7.35 -11.94
CA HIS A 147 -17.82 6.90 -10.64
C HIS A 147 -18.67 7.47 -9.51
N GLN A 148 -18.92 6.66 -8.50
CA GLN A 148 -19.74 7.02 -7.34
C GLN A 148 -18.92 7.21 -6.07
N LEU A 149 -17.75 6.57 -6.00
CA LEU A 149 -16.78 6.66 -4.89
C LEU A 149 -15.36 6.63 -5.45
N ALA A 150 -14.43 7.23 -4.72
CA ALA A 150 -13.00 7.10 -4.95
C ALA A 150 -12.30 6.61 -3.67
N LEU A 151 -11.40 5.63 -3.80
CA LEU A 151 -10.62 5.05 -2.71
C LEU A 151 -9.13 5.29 -2.98
N ILE A 152 -8.53 6.18 -2.22
CA ILE A 152 -7.19 6.69 -2.46
C ILE A 152 -6.23 6.22 -1.37
N GLU A 153 -5.24 5.41 -1.76
CA GLU A 153 -4.13 5.07 -0.89
C GLU A 153 -3.13 6.24 -0.84
N MET A 154 -2.69 6.62 0.37
CA MET A 154 -1.75 7.71 0.61
C MET A 154 -0.49 7.19 1.30
N GLY A 155 0.61 7.15 0.55
CA GLY A 155 1.94 6.84 1.05
C GLY A 155 2.65 8.08 1.56
N ALA A 156 3.60 7.89 2.50
CA ALA A 156 4.45 8.97 2.97
C ALA A 156 5.80 8.44 3.41
N SER A 157 6.85 9.22 3.17
CA SER A 157 8.24 8.97 3.59
C SER A 157 8.82 10.09 4.46
N LYS A 158 8.22 11.27 4.48
CA LYS A 158 8.66 12.45 5.26
C LYS A 158 7.45 13.25 5.77
N PRO A 159 7.64 14.13 6.78
CA PRO A 159 6.61 15.04 7.26
C PRO A 159 6.06 15.95 6.14
N GLY A 160 4.74 16.17 6.14
CA GLY A 160 4.02 16.97 5.14
C GLY A 160 3.54 16.20 3.92
N ASP A 161 4.00 14.95 3.72
CA ASP A 161 3.58 14.15 2.54
C ASP A 161 2.08 13.87 2.55
N ILE A 162 1.50 13.51 3.70
CA ILE A 162 0.05 13.23 3.79
C ILE A 162 -0.77 14.51 3.66
N ASP A 163 -0.29 15.62 4.22
CA ASP A 163 -0.96 16.92 4.09
C ASP A 163 -1.04 17.34 2.61
N GLU A 164 0.07 17.21 1.86
CA GLU A 164 0.08 17.46 0.41
C GLU A 164 -0.94 16.58 -0.33
N LEU A 165 -0.98 15.27 -0.05
CA LEU A 165 -1.93 14.36 -0.68
C LEU A 165 -3.39 14.66 -0.29
N CYS A 166 -3.63 15.08 0.95
CA CYS A 166 -4.95 15.53 1.40
C CYS A 166 -5.38 16.84 0.73
N ALA A 167 -4.45 17.75 0.47
CA ALA A 167 -4.75 18.98 -0.27
C ALA A 167 -5.13 18.70 -1.73
N ILE A 168 -4.62 17.62 -2.33
CA ILE A 168 -4.94 17.21 -3.71
C ILE A 168 -6.27 16.44 -3.76
N ALA A 169 -6.44 15.45 -2.88
CA ALA A 169 -7.57 14.53 -2.93
C ALA A 169 -8.81 15.03 -2.18
N GLU A 170 -8.63 15.94 -1.22
CA GLU A 170 -9.70 16.47 -0.37
C GLU A 170 -10.63 15.39 0.19
N PRO A 171 -10.13 14.44 1.00
CA PRO A 171 -10.89 13.28 1.45
C PRO A 171 -12.07 13.68 2.34
N ASN A 172 -13.18 12.93 2.20
CA ASN A 172 -14.37 13.03 3.02
C ASN A 172 -14.33 11.99 4.16
N TYR A 173 -13.64 10.88 3.93
CA TYR A 173 -13.51 9.75 4.84
C TYR A 173 -12.05 9.33 4.93
N GLY A 174 -11.63 8.78 6.06
CA GLY A 174 -10.27 8.33 6.19
C GLY A 174 -10.03 7.22 7.19
N LEU A 175 -8.97 6.48 6.94
CA LEU A 175 -8.49 5.39 7.76
C LEU A 175 -6.98 5.48 7.90
N ILE A 176 -6.48 5.39 9.13
CA ILE A 176 -5.08 5.07 9.41
C ILE A 176 -5.04 3.61 9.88
N THR A 177 -4.40 2.74 9.13
CA THR A 177 -4.38 1.30 9.46
C THR A 177 -3.64 1.02 10.77
N ASN A 178 -2.49 1.62 10.96
CA ASN A 178 -1.69 1.56 12.20
C ASN A 178 -0.53 2.57 12.16
N ILE A 179 0.07 2.81 13.32
CA ILE A 179 1.31 3.57 13.50
C ILE A 179 2.40 2.60 13.94
N GLY A 180 3.47 2.47 13.15
CA GLY A 180 4.57 1.53 13.41
C GLY A 180 5.94 2.08 13.00
N ARG A 181 7.00 1.31 13.27
CA ARG A 181 8.39 1.65 12.91
C ARG A 181 8.64 1.37 11.42
N ALA A 182 8.56 2.40 10.58
CA ALA A 182 8.88 2.34 9.14
C ALA A 182 9.37 3.70 8.66
N HIS A 183 10.19 3.72 7.59
CA HIS A 183 10.77 4.93 6.97
C HIS A 183 11.41 5.87 8.00
N LEU A 184 12.10 5.31 9.00
CA LEU A 184 12.65 6.07 10.12
C LEU A 184 13.71 7.08 9.67
N GLU A 185 14.39 6.81 8.57
CA GLU A 185 15.33 7.75 7.95
C GLU A 185 14.63 9.07 7.58
N GLY A 186 13.45 9.01 6.95
CA GLY A 186 12.71 10.19 6.53
C GLY A 186 11.88 10.84 7.63
N PHE A 187 11.32 10.05 8.55
CA PHE A 187 10.48 10.56 9.65
C PHE A 187 11.28 10.92 10.92
N GLY A 188 12.52 10.47 11.04
CA GLY A 188 13.39 10.67 12.21
C GLY A 188 13.00 9.89 13.45
N SER A 189 11.72 9.53 13.65
CA SER A 189 11.24 8.79 14.82
C SER A 189 9.80 8.28 14.63
N ILE A 190 9.34 7.38 15.54
CA ILE A 190 7.94 6.95 15.61
C ILE A 190 6.98 8.14 15.87
N LYS A 191 7.43 9.18 16.58
CA LYS A 191 6.65 10.41 16.75
C LYS A 191 6.48 11.16 15.44
N GLY A 192 7.52 11.16 14.58
CA GLY A 192 7.43 11.69 13.22
C GLY A 192 6.43 10.91 12.36
N VAL A 193 6.45 9.56 12.44
CA VAL A 193 5.45 8.72 11.77
C VAL A 193 4.03 9.06 12.24
N ARG A 194 3.81 9.12 13.58
CA ARG A 194 2.50 9.48 14.17
C ARG A 194 2.02 10.84 13.67
N ARG A 195 2.89 11.86 13.69
CA ARG A 195 2.55 13.21 13.24
C ARG A 195 2.16 13.22 11.78
N THR A 196 2.97 12.63 10.91
CA THR A 196 2.72 12.64 9.47
C THR A 196 1.46 11.87 9.08
N LYS A 197 1.23 10.67 9.66
CA LYS A 197 -0.02 9.94 9.40
C LYS A 197 -1.23 10.69 9.94
N GLY A 198 -1.06 11.42 11.06
CA GLY A 198 -2.08 12.25 11.67
C GLY A 198 -2.55 13.43 10.81
N GLU A 199 -1.75 13.89 9.84
CA GLU A 199 -2.13 14.92 8.87
C GLU A 199 -3.44 14.55 8.13
N LEU A 200 -3.72 13.24 7.91
CA LEU A 200 -5.02 12.79 7.39
C LEU A 200 -6.18 13.16 8.33
N TYR A 201 -6.02 12.89 9.63
CA TYR A 201 -7.07 13.20 10.61
C TYR A 201 -7.23 14.70 10.80
N ASP A 202 -6.15 15.49 10.71
CA ASP A 202 -6.22 16.95 10.76
C ASP A 202 -7.00 17.51 9.56
N SER A 203 -6.77 16.99 8.36
CA SER A 203 -7.53 17.33 7.16
C SER A 203 -9.03 16.99 7.31
N LEU A 204 -9.34 15.78 7.80
CA LEU A 204 -10.73 15.36 8.02
C LEU A 204 -11.43 16.20 9.10
N ARG A 205 -10.72 16.56 10.19
CA ARG A 205 -11.25 17.45 11.24
C ARG A 205 -11.63 18.80 10.65
N ALA A 206 -10.77 19.39 9.83
CA ALA A 206 -11.01 20.68 9.20
C ALA A 206 -12.20 20.64 8.21
N ARG A 207 -12.42 19.49 7.56
CA ARG A 207 -13.47 19.29 6.56
C ARG A 207 -14.76 18.68 7.11
N LYS A 208 -14.82 18.39 8.42
CA LYS A 208 -15.94 17.66 9.06
C LYS A 208 -16.17 16.30 8.43
N GLY A 209 -15.07 15.61 8.11
CA GLY A 209 -15.08 14.26 7.58
C GLY A 209 -15.28 13.20 8.66
N ILE A 210 -15.25 11.93 8.27
CA ILE A 210 -15.46 10.77 9.14
C ILE A 210 -14.22 9.89 9.14
N VAL A 211 -13.86 9.36 10.31
CA VAL A 211 -12.73 8.45 10.52
C VAL A 211 -13.23 7.05 10.84
N PHE A 212 -12.62 6.06 10.19
CA PHE A 212 -12.70 4.66 10.60
C PHE A 212 -11.43 4.31 11.36
N PHE A 213 -11.54 3.67 12.53
CA PHE A 213 -10.35 3.37 13.34
C PHE A 213 -10.49 2.07 14.12
N ARG A 214 -9.35 1.46 14.45
CA ARG A 214 -9.31 0.24 15.23
C ARG A 214 -9.40 0.57 16.72
N ALA A 215 -10.42 0.04 17.41
CA ALA A 215 -10.74 0.35 18.81
C ALA A 215 -9.60 0.07 19.80
N GLU A 216 -8.83 -1.00 19.58
CA GLU A 216 -7.71 -1.38 20.45
C GLU A 216 -6.48 -0.46 20.30
N ASP A 217 -6.40 0.34 19.25
CA ASP A 217 -5.29 1.26 19.02
C ASP A 217 -5.53 2.59 19.72
N LYS A 218 -5.08 2.69 20.98
CA LYS A 218 -5.21 3.89 21.80
C LYS A 218 -4.59 5.14 21.15
N THR A 219 -3.55 4.96 20.33
CA THR A 219 -2.93 6.07 19.60
C THR A 219 -3.88 6.62 18.54
N LEU A 220 -4.57 5.75 17.79
CA LEU A 220 -5.55 6.16 16.78
C LEU A 220 -6.80 6.75 17.45
N GLU A 221 -7.23 6.19 18.58
CA GLU A 221 -8.35 6.72 19.36
C GLU A 221 -8.08 8.18 19.79
N GLU A 222 -6.92 8.44 20.42
CA GLU A 222 -6.50 9.79 20.82
C GLU A 222 -6.40 10.75 19.63
N MET A 223 -5.79 10.32 18.53
CA MET A 223 -5.60 11.14 17.33
C MET A 223 -6.91 11.52 16.65
N SER A 224 -7.95 10.68 16.77
CA SER A 224 -9.27 10.90 16.18
C SER A 224 -10.24 11.71 17.06
N GLU A 225 -9.82 12.18 18.23
CA GLU A 225 -10.68 13.02 19.07
C GLU A 225 -11.21 14.26 18.33
N GLY A 226 -12.50 14.55 18.53
CA GLY A 226 -13.17 15.69 17.90
C GLY A 226 -13.48 15.50 16.40
N ILE A 227 -13.41 14.28 15.90
CA ILE A 227 -13.86 13.90 14.55
C ILE A 227 -14.99 12.88 14.68
N ASP A 228 -15.99 12.93 13.79
CA ASP A 228 -16.98 11.85 13.70
C ASP A 228 -16.28 10.54 13.33
N ARG A 229 -16.53 9.47 14.10
CA ARG A 229 -15.73 8.25 14.00
C ARG A 229 -16.55 6.99 14.15
N ILE A 230 -16.08 5.92 13.49
CA ILE A 230 -16.65 4.59 13.52
C ILE A 230 -15.52 3.61 13.82
N ASP A 231 -15.70 2.85 14.87
CA ASP A 231 -14.71 1.90 15.36
C ASP A 231 -15.00 0.47 14.91
N TYR A 232 -13.94 -0.31 14.86
CA TYR A 232 -13.96 -1.74 14.62
C TYR A 232 -12.82 -2.42 15.36
N GLY A 233 -12.95 -3.70 15.67
CA GLY A 233 -11.86 -4.41 16.33
C GLY A 233 -12.24 -5.77 16.87
N THR A 234 -11.45 -6.24 17.82
CA THR A 234 -11.69 -7.48 18.58
C THR A 234 -12.32 -7.21 19.94
N ASP A 235 -12.35 -5.94 20.37
CA ASP A 235 -13.04 -5.52 21.57
C ASP A 235 -14.56 -5.75 21.43
N PRO A 236 -15.21 -6.49 22.35
CA PRO A 236 -16.65 -6.72 22.30
C PRO A 236 -17.52 -5.45 22.29
N GLU A 237 -16.97 -4.32 22.74
CA GLU A 237 -17.65 -3.02 22.78
C GLU A 237 -17.52 -2.25 21.44
N ALA A 238 -16.65 -2.70 20.51
CA ALA A 238 -16.52 -2.07 19.22
C ALA A 238 -17.81 -2.22 18.40
N ARG A 239 -18.09 -1.23 17.53
CA ARG A 239 -19.29 -1.25 16.68
C ARG A 239 -19.31 -2.45 15.74
N ILE A 240 -18.17 -2.76 15.12
CA ILE A 240 -17.95 -3.97 14.33
C ILE A 240 -16.93 -4.82 15.06
N VAL A 241 -17.36 -6.01 15.49
CA VAL A 241 -16.54 -6.93 16.29
C VAL A 241 -16.15 -8.11 15.42
N GLY A 242 -14.88 -8.51 15.45
CA GLY A 242 -14.42 -9.71 14.77
C GLY A 242 -13.42 -10.51 15.58
N GLN A 243 -13.36 -11.81 15.31
CA GLN A 243 -12.43 -12.71 15.96
C GLN A 243 -11.86 -13.71 14.95
N ALA A 244 -10.53 -13.77 14.86
CA ALA A 244 -9.86 -14.78 14.04
C ALA A 244 -9.93 -16.16 14.70
N THR A 245 -10.05 -17.18 13.86
CA THR A 245 -9.76 -18.57 14.25
C THR A 245 -8.25 -18.77 14.03
N PRO A 246 -7.51 -19.25 15.04
CA PRO A 246 -6.05 -19.43 14.90
C PRO A 246 -5.69 -20.29 13.68
N SER A 247 -4.67 -19.87 12.94
CA SER A 247 -4.15 -20.61 11.80
C SER A 247 -3.49 -21.92 12.25
N THR A 248 -3.69 -23.00 11.46
CA THR A 248 -3.06 -24.31 11.66
C THR A 248 -2.28 -24.72 10.42
N GLY A 249 -1.45 -25.78 10.52
CA GLY A 249 -0.68 -26.28 9.39
C GLY A 249 -1.52 -26.68 8.18
N ASP A 250 -2.76 -27.13 8.40
CA ASP A 250 -3.72 -27.50 7.36
C ASP A 250 -4.58 -26.31 6.91
N GLN A 251 -4.61 -25.24 7.69
CA GLN A 251 -5.45 -24.08 7.48
C GLN A 251 -4.66 -22.78 7.66
N LEU A 252 -3.95 -22.38 6.60
CA LEU A 252 -3.08 -21.21 6.61
C LEU A 252 -3.82 -19.91 6.32
N PHE A 253 -4.97 -19.97 5.64
CA PHE A 253 -5.76 -18.79 5.34
C PHE A 253 -6.48 -18.25 6.58
N LEU A 254 -6.59 -16.94 6.66
CA LEU A 254 -7.36 -16.26 7.69
C LEU A 254 -8.83 -16.68 7.63
N HIS A 255 -9.31 -17.32 8.69
CA HIS A 255 -10.72 -17.56 8.98
C HIS A 255 -11.11 -16.69 10.17
N PHE A 256 -12.25 -16.07 10.09
CA PHE A 256 -12.74 -15.23 11.18
C PHE A 256 -14.26 -15.15 11.20
N SER A 257 -14.79 -14.77 12.33
CA SER A 257 -16.19 -14.36 12.45
C SER A 257 -16.28 -12.86 12.74
N TRP A 258 -17.38 -12.24 12.33
CA TRP A 258 -17.67 -10.84 12.62
C TRP A 258 -19.15 -10.61 12.89
N ALA A 259 -19.48 -9.53 13.60
CA ALA A 259 -20.83 -9.11 13.89
C ALA A 259 -20.92 -7.57 13.97
N CYS A 260 -22.13 -7.03 13.79
CA CYS A 260 -22.43 -5.63 14.07
C CYS A 260 -23.72 -5.54 14.89
N PRO A 261 -23.64 -5.65 16.23
CA PRO A 261 -24.83 -5.68 17.09
C PRO A 261 -25.70 -4.42 16.96
N THR A 262 -25.08 -3.27 16.74
CA THR A 262 -25.77 -1.98 16.58
C THR A 262 -26.68 -1.91 15.34
N LEU A 263 -26.41 -2.74 14.33
CA LEU A 263 -27.23 -2.90 13.12
C LEU A 263 -28.08 -4.18 13.15
N GLY A 264 -28.05 -4.94 14.25
CA GLY A 264 -28.74 -6.23 14.36
C GLY A 264 -28.14 -7.34 13.47
N ILE A 265 -26.89 -7.18 13.05
CA ILE A 265 -26.18 -8.21 12.28
C ILE A 265 -25.56 -9.21 13.24
N GLU A 266 -26.10 -10.42 13.23
CA GLU A 266 -25.60 -11.56 13.99
C GLU A 266 -24.24 -12.01 13.50
N GLN A 267 -23.59 -12.95 14.24
CA GLN A 267 -22.29 -13.48 13.90
C GLN A 267 -22.28 -14.16 12.53
N ARG A 268 -21.37 -13.72 11.68
CA ARG A 268 -21.11 -14.22 10.32
C ARG A 268 -19.70 -14.78 10.25
N ALA A 269 -19.47 -15.81 9.47
CA ALA A 269 -18.16 -16.44 9.30
C ALA A 269 -17.64 -16.19 7.87
N VAL A 270 -16.36 -15.85 7.76
CA VAL A 270 -15.68 -15.61 6.49
C VAL A 270 -14.37 -16.39 6.45
N GLN A 271 -14.13 -17.05 5.32
CA GLN A 271 -12.85 -17.68 4.98
C GLN A 271 -12.24 -16.87 3.83
N THR A 272 -11.03 -16.37 4.03
CA THR A 272 -10.31 -15.58 3.00
C THR A 272 -9.23 -16.41 2.31
N HIS A 273 -8.56 -15.81 1.31
CA HIS A 273 -7.32 -16.32 0.73
C HIS A 273 -6.07 -15.53 1.20
N LEU A 274 -6.20 -14.79 2.30
CA LEU A 274 -5.09 -14.08 2.95
C LEU A 274 -4.44 -14.98 4.00
N VAL A 275 -3.14 -14.98 4.07
CA VAL A 275 -2.41 -15.67 5.14
C VAL A 275 -2.12 -14.71 6.29
N GLY A 276 -2.33 -15.20 7.52
CA GLY A 276 -1.97 -14.48 8.74
C GLY A 276 -3.11 -13.73 9.43
N ASP A 277 -3.25 -13.99 10.73
CA ASP A 277 -4.32 -13.44 11.57
C ASP A 277 -4.24 -11.91 11.71
N TYR A 278 -3.07 -11.31 11.46
CA TYR A 278 -2.89 -9.86 11.42
C TYR A 278 -3.71 -9.16 10.32
N ASN A 279 -4.19 -9.92 9.32
CA ASN A 279 -5.09 -9.41 8.28
C ASN A 279 -6.54 -9.25 8.77
N LEU A 280 -6.90 -9.75 9.96
CA LEU A 280 -8.23 -9.53 10.54
C LEU A 280 -8.56 -8.03 10.61
N ALA A 281 -7.64 -7.21 11.12
CA ALA A 281 -7.87 -5.76 11.21
C ALA A 281 -8.11 -5.12 9.84
N ASN A 282 -7.41 -5.58 8.79
CA ASN A 282 -7.60 -5.11 7.42
C ASN A 282 -8.99 -5.52 6.87
N ALA A 283 -9.43 -6.75 7.17
CA ALA A 283 -10.75 -7.24 6.77
C ALA A 283 -11.88 -6.51 7.52
N LEU A 284 -11.74 -6.31 8.84
CA LEU A 284 -12.72 -5.57 9.64
C LEU A 284 -12.85 -4.11 9.19
N ALA A 285 -11.75 -3.46 8.79
CA ALA A 285 -11.78 -2.13 8.20
C ALA A 285 -12.62 -2.10 6.91
N ALA A 286 -12.42 -3.09 6.02
CA ALA A 286 -13.19 -3.22 4.78
C ALA A 286 -14.69 -3.49 5.05
N ILE A 287 -15.02 -4.34 6.03
CA ILE A 287 -16.40 -4.59 6.49
C ILE A 287 -17.03 -3.30 6.99
N THR A 288 -16.31 -2.56 7.85
CA THR A 288 -16.80 -1.31 8.44
C THR A 288 -17.12 -0.26 7.39
N ILE A 289 -16.21 -0.08 6.44
CA ILE A 289 -16.43 0.85 5.33
C ILE A 289 -17.59 0.35 4.45
N GLY A 290 -17.63 -0.96 4.13
CA GLY A 290 -18.73 -1.55 3.36
C GLY A 290 -20.10 -1.31 3.99
N LEU A 291 -20.25 -1.60 5.29
CA LEU A 291 -21.50 -1.36 6.04
C LEU A 291 -21.85 0.13 6.10
N TYR A 292 -20.88 1.01 6.28
CA TYR A 292 -21.11 2.45 6.28
C TYR A 292 -21.70 2.96 4.94
N PHE A 293 -21.28 2.36 3.84
CA PHE A 293 -21.79 2.64 2.50
C PHE A 293 -22.93 1.69 2.07
N ASP A 294 -23.66 1.12 3.02
CA ASP A 294 -24.86 0.29 2.78
C ASP A 294 -24.62 -0.93 1.85
N VAL A 295 -23.40 -1.47 1.81
CA VAL A 295 -23.15 -2.75 1.13
C VAL A 295 -23.78 -3.87 1.96
N ALA A 296 -24.59 -4.71 1.32
CA ALA A 296 -25.26 -5.82 2.00
C ALA A 296 -24.23 -6.80 2.63
N PRO A 297 -24.46 -7.28 3.87
CA PRO A 297 -23.54 -8.18 4.57
C PRO A 297 -23.12 -9.41 3.76
N GLU A 298 -24.04 -9.98 2.98
CA GLU A 298 -23.80 -11.15 2.12
C GLU A 298 -22.80 -10.83 1.01
N ARG A 299 -22.88 -9.63 0.42
CA ARG A 299 -21.92 -9.17 -0.60
C ARG A 299 -20.55 -8.86 -0.02
N ILE A 300 -20.53 -8.36 1.22
CA ILE A 300 -19.26 -8.15 1.97
C ILE A 300 -18.55 -9.47 2.17
N ASP A 301 -19.25 -10.49 2.70
CA ASP A 301 -18.68 -11.81 2.95
C ASP A 301 -18.20 -12.47 1.65
N GLU A 302 -19.01 -12.41 0.59
CA GLU A 302 -18.65 -12.96 -0.72
C GLU A 302 -17.41 -12.28 -1.29
N ALA A 303 -17.34 -10.94 -1.24
CA ALA A 303 -16.19 -10.18 -1.74
C ALA A 303 -14.89 -10.55 -0.99
N LEU A 304 -14.94 -10.66 0.34
CA LEU A 304 -13.80 -11.03 1.15
C LEU A 304 -13.36 -12.49 0.92
N THR A 305 -14.33 -13.40 0.71
CA THR A 305 -14.06 -14.81 0.40
C THR A 305 -13.45 -14.98 -0.99
N CYS A 306 -13.92 -14.23 -1.99
CA CYS A 306 -13.43 -14.34 -3.37
C CYS A 306 -12.11 -13.61 -3.60
N TYR A 307 -11.75 -12.63 -2.75
CA TYR A 307 -10.53 -11.87 -2.92
C TYR A 307 -9.29 -12.74 -2.80
N THR A 308 -8.45 -12.73 -3.82
CA THR A 308 -7.15 -13.45 -3.85
C THR A 308 -6.02 -12.45 -4.06
N PRO A 309 -5.04 -12.36 -3.12
CA PRO A 309 -3.91 -11.45 -3.28
C PRO A 309 -3.02 -11.88 -4.44
N SER A 310 -2.57 -10.93 -5.25
CA SER A 310 -1.76 -11.18 -6.46
C SER A 310 -0.41 -10.45 -6.47
N ASN A 311 -0.06 -9.75 -5.40
CA ASN A 311 1.03 -8.78 -5.36
C ASN A 311 2.11 -9.09 -4.31
N SER A 312 2.34 -10.36 -4.01
CA SER A 312 3.29 -10.82 -2.98
C SER A 312 3.04 -10.19 -1.60
N ARG A 313 1.76 -10.04 -1.23
CA ARG A 313 1.33 -9.57 0.09
C ARG A 313 0.45 -10.62 0.74
N SER A 314 0.98 -11.32 1.74
CA SER A 314 0.28 -12.42 2.44
C SER A 314 -0.30 -13.48 1.48
N GLN A 315 0.36 -13.72 0.36
CA GLN A 315 -0.06 -14.64 -0.69
C GLN A 315 0.46 -16.05 -0.40
N LEU A 316 -0.41 -17.07 -0.50
CA LEU A 316 0.00 -18.47 -0.43
C LEU A 316 0.23 -19.02 -1.85
N ILE A 317 1.39 -19.60 -2.08
CA ILE A 317 1.78 -20.22 -3.34
C ILE A 317 2.18 -21.68 -3.06
N THR A 318 1.63 -22.62 -3.81
CA THR A 318 2.09 -24.02 -3.79
C THR A 318 3.03 -24.24 -4.95
N SER A 319 4.27 -24.67 -4.67
CA SER A 319 5.28 -24.93 -5.70
C SER A 319 5.22 -26.37 -6.21
N ALA A 320 5.86 -26.61 -7.35
CA ALA A 320 5.99 -27.97 -7.93
C ALA A 320 6.81 -28.93 -7.04
N ARG A 321 7.58 -28.40 -6.07
CA ARG A 321 8.37 -29.18 -5.09
C ARG A 321 7.59 -29.49 -3.81
N GLY A 322 6.28 -29.26 -3.78
CA GLY A 322 5.44 -29.49 -2.60
C GLY A 322 5.55 -28.41 -1.53
N ASN A 323 6.29 -27.32 -1.76
CA ASN A 323 6.40 -26.24 -0.80
C ASN A 323 5.12 -25.41 -0.75
N GLN A 324 4.73 -25.01 0.44
CA GLN A 324 3.74 -23.97 0.69
C GLN A 324 4.48 -22.67 1.05
N ILE A 325 4.41 -21.69 0.17
CA ILE A 325 5.20 -20.46 0.27
C ILE A 325 4.28 -19.31 0.66
N ILE A 326 4.51 -18.72 1.83
CA ILE A 326 3.89 -17.46 2.24
C ILE A 326 4.75 -16.33 1.64
N ALA A 327 4.32 -15.79 0.50
CA ALA A 327 5.00 -14.72 -0.20
C ALA A 327 4.52 -13.37 0.34
N ASP A 328 5.40 -12.67 1.07
CA ASP A 328 5.18 -11.31 1.59
C ASP A 328 6.41 -10.42 1.31
N ALA A 329 6.90 -10.46 0.06
CA ALA A 329 8.15 -9.85 -0.37
C ALA A 329 7.98 -8.49 -1.07
N TYR A 330 6.87 -7.79 -0.86
CA TYR A 330 6.65 -6.47 -1.45
C TYR A 330 7.39 -5.36 -0.68
N ASN A 331 7.35 -5.39 0.66
CA ASN A 331 8.08 -4.45 1.51
C ASN A 331 8.36 -5.05 2.89
N ALA A 332 9.39 -4.52 3.56
CA ALA A 332 9.78 -4.92 4.91
C ALA A 332 10.13 -3.72 5.77
N ASN A 333 9.69 -3.77 7.02
CA ASN A 333 10.08 -2.89 8.10
C ASN A 333 10.02 -3.66 9.42
N PRO A 334 10.62 -3.18 10.52
CA PRO A 334 10.68 -3.94 11.78
C PRO A 334 9.32 -4.44 12.25
N SER A 335 8.30 -3.58 12.24
CA SER A 335 6.95 -3.97 12.70
C SER A 335 6.34 -5.09 11.84
N SER A 336 6.45 -5.00 10.50
CA SER A 336 5.89 -6.01 9.60
C SER A 336 6.67 -7.33 9.63
N MET A 337 8.00 -7.27 9.80
CA MET A 337 8.86 -8.45 9.90
C MET A 337 8.53 -9.24 11.17
N HIS A 338 8.43 -8.56 12.32
CA HIS A 338 8.05 -9.20 13.58
C HIS A 338 6.66 -9.85 13.49
N THR A 339 5.66 -9.11 12.99
CA THR A 339 4.29 -9.63 12.87
C THR A 339 4.22 -10.87 11.98
N ALA A 340 4.86 -10.84 10.81
CA ALA A 340 4.86 -11.98 9.88
C ALA A 340 5.62 -13.18 10.45
N LEU A 341 6.77 -12.94 11.08
CA LEU A 341 7.56 -13.98 11.71
C LEU A 341 6.81 -14.64 12.86
N ASP A 342 6.21 -13.84 13.75
CA ASP A 342 5.43 -14.36 14.87
C ASP A 342 4.27 -15.23 14.40
N ASN A 343 3.49 -14.74 13.45
CA ASN A 343 2.40 -15.50 12.88
C ASN A 343 2.91 -16.84 12.30
N PHE A 344 3.99 -16.80 11.50
CA PHE A 344 4.60 -17.98 10.89
C PHE A 344 5.10 -19.00 11.93
N LEU A 345 5.75 -18.56 12.99
CA LEU A 345 6.29 -19.43 14.04
C LEU A 345 5.20 -20.06 14.92
N HIS A 346 4.02 -19.43 15.03
CA HIS A 346 2.89 -19.92 15.83
C HIS A 346 1.92 -20.84 15.05
N ILE A 347 2.16 -21.11 13.76
CA ILE A 347 1.35 -22.06 13.00
C ILE A 347 1.58 -23.48 13.55
N GLU A 348 0.61 -24.03 14.26
CA GLU A 348 0.67 -25.37 14.88
C GLU A 348 -0.71 -26.06 14.79
N PRO A 349 -0.77 -27.40 14.69
CA PRO A 349 0.34 -28.32 14.46
C PRO A 349 0.89 -28.20 13.04
N LEU A 350 2.17 -28.54 12.84
CA LEU A 350 2.81 -28.55 11.52
C LEU A 350 3.60 -29.85 11.34
N ASP A 351 3.26 -30.61 10.30
CA ASP A 351 3.84 -31.92 9.98
C ASP A 351 4.99 -31.85 8.94
N ARG A 352 5.41 -30.63 8.57
CA ARG A 352 6.45 -30.38 7.56
C ARG A 352 7.54 -29.44 8.07
N PRO A 353 8.75 -29.46 7.45
CA PRO A 353 9.83 -28.54 7.80
C PRO A 353 9.43 -27.07 7.62
N ARG A 354 10.02 -26.18 8.44
CA ARG A 354 9.87 -24.75 8.33
C ARG A 354 11.12 -24.11 7.75
N THR A 355 10.94 -23.19 6.81
CA THR A 355 12.02 -22.37 6.27
C THR A 355 11.62 -20.89 6.30
N VAL A 356 12.52 -20.05 6.77
CA VAL A 356 12.37 -18.60 6.75
C VAL A 356 13.42 -18.02 5.83
N ILE A 357 13.00 -17.19 4.87
CA ILE A 357 13.85 -16.48 3.93
C ILE A 357 13.58 -14.99 4.10
N LEU A 358 14.50 -14.29 4.75
CA LEU A 358 14.32 -12.87 5.05
C LEU A 358 15.33 -12.03 4.27
N GLY A 359 14.85 -11.01 3.58
CA GLY A 359 15.65 -9.96 2.98
C GLY A 359 15.91 -8.81 3.94
N ASP A 360 16.80 -7.89 3.54
CA ASP A 360 17.04 -6.66 4.29
C ASP A 360 15.78 -5.83 4.50
N MET A 361 15.82 -5.05 5.56
CA MET A 361 14.89 -3.95 5.83
C MET A 361 15.56 -2.62 5.43
N ASN A 362 15.13 -2.05 4.32
CA ASN A 362 15.64 -0.78 3.81
C ASN A 362 15.00 0.43 4.52
N GLU A 363 15.55 1.64 4.29
CA GLU A 363 15.01 2.93 4.75
C GLU A 363 14.95 3.09 6.29
N LEU A 364 15.84 2.40 7.00
CA LEU A 364 15.94 2.47 8.46
C LEU A 364 17.00 3.46 8.93
N GLY A 365 17.92 3.91 8.06
CA GLY A 365 19.04 4.77 8.44
C GLY A 365 19.86 4.17 9.59
N GLU A 366 20.14 4.97 10.61
CA GLU A 366 20.93 4.55 11.78
C GLU A 366 20.30 3.40 12.60
N SER A 367 18.98 3.18 12.45
CA SER A 367 18.26 2.09 13.14
C SER A 367 18.42 0.73 12.46
N SER A 368 19.12 0.63 11.31
CA SER A 368 19.22 -0.61 10.53
C SER A 368 19.88 -1.72 11.33
N HIS A 369 21.04 -1.44 11.94
CA HIS A 369 21.79 -2.38 12.77
C HIS A 369 20.90 -2.98 13.88
N GLU A 370 20.30 -2.11 14.72
CA GLU A 370 19.47 -2.55 15.84
C GLU A 370 18.30 -3.42 15.38
N ALA A 371 17.61 -3.02 14.30
CA ALA A 371 16.44 -3.72 13.79
C ALA A 371 16.78 -5.13 13.24
N HIS A 372 17.91 -5.28 12.53
CA HIS A 372 18.35 -6.58 12.04
C HIS A 372 18.81 -7.49 13.18
N GLN A 373 19.53 -6.98 14.17
CA GLN A 373 19.94 -7.71 15.36
C GLN A 373 18.74 -8.17 16.22
N GLU A 374 17.75 -7.30 16.43
CA GLU A 374 16.53 -7.62 17.14
C GLU A 374 15.79 -8.81 16.48
N LEU A 375 15.62 -8.73 15.14
CA LEU A 375 14.96 -9.79 14.37
C LEU A 375 15.75 -11.11 14.40
N TYR A 376 17.09 -11.05 14.27
CA TYR A 376 17.93 -12.24 14.34
C TYR A 376 17.92 -12.89 15.71
N THR A 377 17.95 -12.10 16.77
CA THR A 377 17.84 -12.60 18.15
C THR A 377 16.53 -13.36 18.36
N ARG A 378 15.42 -12.83 17.80
CA ARG A 378 14.13 -13.48 17.87
C ARG A 378 14.08 -14.80 17.09
N LEU A 379 14.69 -14.87 15.90
CA LEU A 379 14.84 -16.13 15.15
C LEU A 379 15.60 -17.17 15.95
N LYS A 380 16.71 -16.79 16.57
CA LYS A 380 17.55 -17.68 17.41
C LYS A 380 16.85 -18.17 18.68
N ALA A 381 15.95 -17.36 19.24
CA ALA A 381 15.19 -17.71 20.42
C ALA A 381 14.11 -18.79 20.15
N HIS A 382 13.75 -19.03 18.88
CA HIS A 382 12.79 -20.08 18.52
C HIS A 382 13.45 -21.46 18.62
N THR A 383 13.00 -22.27 19.58
CA THR A 383 13.50 -23.61 19.85
C THR A 383 12.44 -24.69 19.79
N ALA A 384 11.18 -24.30 19.55
CA ALA A 384 10.02 -25.20 19.59
C ALA A 384 10.02 -26.24 18.46
N SER A 385 10.59 -25.89 17.28
CA SER A 385 10.69 -26.81 16.13
C SER A 385 11.94 -26.48 15.29
N PRO A 386 12.47 -27.42 14.51
CA PRO A 386 13.55 -27.16 13.57
C PRO A 386 13.18 -26.06 12.57
N LEU A 387 14.05 -25.07 12.41
CA LEU A 387 13.86 -23.92 11.53
C LEU A 387 15.10 -23.74 10.64
N THR A 388 14.92 -23.80 9.32
CA THR A 388 15.97 -23.41 8.37
C THR A 388 15.84 -21.92 8.11
N ILE A 389 16.94 -21.18 8.20
CA ILE A 389 16.97 -19.74 8.06
C ILE A 389 17.89 -19.36 6.91
N TYR A 390 17.42 -18.59 5.94
CA TYR A 390 18.22 -17.89 4.94
C TYR A 390 18.01 -16.38 5.09
N LEU A 391 19.11 -15.64 5.06
CA LEU A 391 19.13 -14.19 5.14
C LEU A 391 19.78 -13.64 3.87
N CYS A 392 19.18 -12.61 3.26
CA CYS A 392 19.56 -12.12 1.95
C CYS A 392 19.64 -10.59 1.92
N GLY A 393 20.83 -10.11 1.62
CA GLY A 393 21.07 -8.69 1.42
C GLY A 393 22.37 -8.20 2.09
N PRO A 394 22.88 -7.03 1.66
CA PRO A 394 24.13 -6.48 2.17
C PRO A 394 24.09 -6.16 3.67
N HIS A 395 22.96 -5.72 4.23
CA HIS A 395 22.87 -5.45 5.67
C HIS A 395 23.01 -6.73 6.50
N TRP A 396 22.39 -7.84 6.06
CA TRP A 396 22.58 -9.11 6.74
C TRP A 396 24.03 -9.60 6.69
N VAL A 397 24.71 -9.39 5.55
CA VAL A 397 26.14 -9.74 5.45
C VAL A 397 27.01 -8.85 6.33
N GLU A 398 26.70 -7.56 6.44
CA GLU A 398 27.38 -6.65 7.35
C GLU A 398 27.24 -7.07 8.81
N GLU A 399 26.03 -7.52 9.20
CA GLU A 399 25.70 -7.92 10.56
C GLU A 399 26.33 -9.26 11.00
N LEU A 400 26.35 -10.26 10.12
CA LEU A 400 26.59 -11.66 10.49
C LEU A 400 27.77 -12.29 9.73
N GLY A 401 28.29 -11.64 8.69
CA GLY A 401 29.24 -12.21 7.74
C GLY A 401 28.55 -13.12 6.71
N ALA A 402 29.12 -13.20 5.52
CA ALA A 402 28.63 -14.08 4.46
C ALA A 402 28.83 -15.56 4.83
N SER A 403 27.84 -16.40 4.51
CA SER A 403 27.87 -17.85 4.77
C SER A 403 26.87 -18.56 3.84
N ASP A 404 26.78 -19.90 3.93
CA ASP A 404 25.79 -20.71 3.19
C ASP A 404 24.33 -20.33 3.50
N HIS A 405 24.08 -19.56 4.53
CA HIS A 405 22.77 -19.13 4.99
C HIS A 405 22.59 -17.60 5.02
N VAL A 406 23.67 -16.84 4.78
CA VAL A 406 23.67 -15.37 4.74
C VAL A 406 24.28 -14.93 3.41
N LEU A 407 23.47 -14.55 2.45
CA LEU A 407 23.84 -14.29 1.07
C LEU A 407 23.69 -12.79 0.75
N PRO A 408 24.64 -12.18 0.01
CA PRO A 408 24.62 -10.74 -0.29
C PRO A 408 23.54 -10.35 -1.31
N SER A 409 23.06 -11.29 -2.11
CA SER A 409 22.11 -11.01 -3.21
C SER A 409 21.11 -12.15 -3.41
N VAL A 410 20.00 -11.82 -4.07
CA VAL A 410 18.99 -12.82 -4.44
C VAL A 410 19.53 -13.82 -5.46
N GLU A 411 20.46 -13.41 -6.33
CA GLU A 411 21.11 -14.27 -7.33
C GLU A 411 21.91 -15.39 -6.65
N GLU A 412 22.70 -15.06 -5.63
CA GLU A 412 23.45 -16.05 -4.87
C GLU A 412 22.53 -16.96 -4.06
N LEU A 413 21.45 -16.40 -3.50
CA LEU A 413 20.45 -17.20 -2.80
C LEU A 413 19.73 -18.19 -3.75
N ILE A 414 19.37 -17.75 -4.97
CA ILE A 414 18.80 -18.64 -6.01
C ILE A 414 19.77 -19.77 -6.31
N ALA A 415 21.04 -19.47 -6.60
CA ALA A 415 22.05 -20.48 -6.90
C ALA A 415 22.23 -21.49 -5.73
N ARG A 416 22.19 -21.00 -4.49
CA ARG A 416 22.27 -21.84 -3.29
C ARG A 416 21.06 -22.80 -3.15
N ILE A 417 19.84 -22.29 -3.39
CA ILE A 417 18.63 -23.10 -3.30
C ILE A 417 18.52 -24.09 -4.49
N GLU A 418 18.99 -23.72 -5.67
CA GLU A 418 19.06 -24.65 -6.80
C GLU A 418 20.04 -25.79 -6.57
N ALA A 419 21.19 -25.51 -5.91
CA ALA A 419 22.17 -26.54 -5.53
C ALA A 419 21.67 -27.47 -4.42
N THR A 420 20.80 -26.98 -3.53
CA THR A 420 20.21 -27.76 -2.43
C THR A 420 18.73 -27.42 -2.32
N PRO A 421 17.86 -28.05 -3.14
CA PRO A 421 16.47 -27.71 -3.22
C PRO A 421 15.71 -27.92 -1.90
N ILE A 422 14.84 -26.96 -1.59
CA ILE A 422 13.89 -27.05 -0.49
C ILE A 422 12.64 -27.77 -1.02
N THR A 423 12.18 -28.80 -0.31
CA THR A 423 11.00 -29.61 -0.71
C THR A 423 10.07 -29.79 0.49
N ASP A 424 8.79 -29.97 0.22
CA ASP A 424 7.74 -30.30 1.17
C ASP A 424 7.72 -29.43 2.44
N SER A 425 8.12 -28.17 2.31
CA SER A 425 8.32 -27.23 3.43
C SER A 425 7.25 -26.13 3.44
N LEU A 426 6.97 -25.62 4.64
CA LEU A 426 6.31 -24.32 4.81
C LEU A 426 7.37 -23.22 4.81
N ILE A 427 7.27 -22.27 3.90
CA ILE A 427 8.29 -21.24 3.66
C ILE A 427 7.70 -19.85 3.84
N LEU A 428 8.30 -19.01 4.68
CA LEU A 428 8.06 -17.58 4.71
C LEU A 428 9.11 -16.85 3.87
N VAL A 429 8.69 -16.06 2.89
CA VAL A 429 9.56 -15.19 2.10
C VAL A 429 9.18 -13.74 2.35
N LYS A 430 10.06 -12.96 3.01
CA LYS A 430 9.79 -11.56 3.32
C LYS A 430 11.06 -10.70 3.27
N GLY A 431 10.96 -9.50 2.67
CA GLY A 431 12.06 -8.56 2.55
C GLY A 431 11.62 -7.26 1.87
N SER A 432 12.48 -6.26 1.90
CA SER A 432 12.26 -5.01 1.17
C SER A 432 12.24 -5.23 -0.34
N ASN A 433 11.46 -4.44 -1.05
CA ASN A 433 11.30 -4.56 -2.51
C ASN A 433 12.63 -4.51 -3.27
N GLY A 434 13.56 -3.65 -2.82
CA GLY A 434 14.89 -3.51 -3.45
C GLY A 434 15.78 -4.77 -3.38
N ILE A 435 15.45 -5.75 -2.54
CA ILE A 435 16.16 -7.05 -2.48
C ILE A 435 15.64 -8.00 -3.58
N HIS A 436 14.46 -7.74 -4.13
CA HIS A 436 13.85 -8.51 -5.23
C HIS A 436 13.60 -10.00 -4.93
N LEU A 437 13.29 -10.35 -3.67
CA LEU A 437 13.04 -11.74 -3.26
C LEU A 437 11.91 -12.42 -4.05
N GLY A 438 11.03 -11.69 -4.70
CA GLY A 438 10.02 -12.24 -5.60
C GLY A 438 10.62 -13.08 -6.74
N ARG A 439 11.86 -12.80 -7.17
CA ARG A 439 12.60 -13.56 -8.20
C ARG A 439 12.98 -14.97 -7.74
N LEU A 440 12.98 -15.22 -6.44
CA LEU A 440 13.29 -16.53 -5.85
C LEU A 440 12.13 -17.53 -5.99
N LEU A 441 10.89 -17.05 -6.04
CA LEU A 441 9.68 -17.89 -5.99
C LEU A 441 9.67 -19.04 -7.02
N PRO A 442 10.13 -18.86 -8.28
CA PRO A 442 10.21 -19.97 -9.25
C PRO A 442 11.21 -21.07 -8.87
N SER A 443 12.21 -20.77 -8.04
CA SER A 443 13.27 -21.72 -7.62
C SER A 443 12.91 -22.47 -6.33
N LEU A 444 11.78 -22.14 -5.71
CA LEU A 444 11.24 -22.83 -4.52
C LEU A 444 10.21 -23.88 -4.93
#